data_b3496caf522dcc011a58c11447478a64
#
_entry.id   b3496caf522dcc011a58c11447478a64
#
_cell.length_a   1.000
_cell.length_b   1.000
_cell.length_c   1.000
_cell.angle_alpha   90.00
_cell.angle_beta   90.00
_cell.angle_gamma   90.00
#
_symmetry.space_group_name_H-M   'P 1'
#
loop_
_entity.id
_entity.type
_entity.pdbx_description
1 polymer ?
#
loop_
_entity_poly.entity_id
_entity_poly.type
_entity_poly.pdbx_seq_one_letter_code
_entity_poly.pdbx_strand_id
1 'polypeptide(L)'
;IFSKTKSFDPYLERSETLWLLHWMLASDPMLTTWYYIFNYHPSIIINKEKLTNELVSIGKFSKWKGMSANTIKRDVDCFARTYTFSNKKGEFTEDSIECPLAELGLISTTYTKGEYEIQKGPKLTLSDKIFEYALNDYWSKQTNQIITFEKLMYDYGSPGKVFQLDEKSMEQYLEKLEMDSKNFVFSKGAGGLRQITKVKEISENQLLKNCYKKVA
;
A
#
# COMPACT_ATOMS: atom_id res chain seq x y z
N ILE A 1 -8.22 11.56 11.15
CA ILE A 1 -7.30 10.63 11.83
C ILE A 1 -6.40 11.39 12.80
N PHE A 2 -5.85 12.53 12.42
CA PHE A 2 -4.78 13.25 13.13
C PHE A 2 -5.20 14.46 13.96
N SER A 3 -6.48 14.66 14.28
CA SER A 3 -6.92 15.75 15.16
C SER A 3 -6.50 15.48 16.61
N LYS A 4 -5.72 16.37 17.23
CA LYS A 4 -5.18 16.23 18.61
C LYS A 4 -6.22 15.88 19.68
N THR A 5 -7.49 16.20 19.47
CA THR A 5 -8.56 16.00 20.46
C THR A 5 -9.42 14.74 20.22
N LYS A 6 -9.34 14.11 19.05
CA LYS A 6 -10.13 12.91 18.67
C LYS A 6 -9.33 11.93 17.81
N SER A 7 -8.01 11.94 17.89
CA SER A 7 -7.16 11.05 17.12
C SER A 7 -7.18 9.64 17.69
N PHE A 8 -7.25 8.65 16.81
CA PHE A 8 -7.10 7.25 17.20
C PHE A 8 -5.66 6.87 17.54
N ASP A 9 -4.69 7.61 16.97
CA ASP A 9 -3.26 7.38 17.15
C ASP A 9 -2.49 8.69 16.89
N PRO A 10 -2.35 9.54 17.91
CA PRO A 10 -1.73 10.87 17.74
C PRO A 10 -0.20 10.82 17.53
N TYR A 11 0.45 9.71 17.87
CA TYR A 11 1.90 9.56 17.83
C TYR A 11 2.38 8.61 16.73
N LEU A 12 1.47 8.04 15.90
CA LEU A 12 1.80 7.10 14.82
C LEU A 12 2.52 5.83 15.30
N GLU A 13 2.17 5.35 16.50
CA GLU A 13 2.80 4.17 17.11
C GLU A 13 2.16 2.85 16.67
N ARG A 14 0.97 2.92 16.06
CA ARG A 14 0.21 1.72 15.68
C ARG A 14 0.47 1.33 14.24
N SER A 15 0.75 0.05 14.03
CA SER A 15 0.92 -0.51 12.69
C SER A 15 -0.30 -0.27 11.78
N GLU A 16 -1.52 -0.27 12.34
CA GLU A 16 -2.74 0.04 11.60
C GLU A 16 -2.71 1.44 10.98
N THR A 17 -2.19 2.43 11.72
CA THR A 17 -2.05 3.80 11.21
C THR A 17 -1.02 3.87 10.10
N LEU A 18 0.10 3.17 10.24
CA LEU A 18 1.15 3.13 9.23
C LEU A 18 0.63 2.47 7.94
N TRP A 19 -0.10 1.37 8.04
CA TRP A 19 -0.71 0.72 6.87
C TRP A 19 -1.79 1.57 6.21
N LEU A 20 -2.61 2.32 6.98
CA LEU A 20 -3.57 3.27 6.40
C LEU A 20 -2.87 4.41 5.66
N LEU A 21 -1.81 4.98 6.23
CA LEU A 21 -1.00 6.00 5.57
C LEU A 21 -0.40 5.46 4.27
N HIS A 22 0.17 4.26 4.31
CA HIS A 22 0.69 3.62 3.11
C HIS A 22 -0.40 3.43 2.05
N TRP A 23 -1.59 2.94 2.44
CA TRP A 23 -2.72 2.81 1.53
C TRP A 23 -3.06 4.14 0.86
N MET A 24 -3.21 5.21 1.63
CA MET A 24 -3.51 6.54 1.10
C MET A 24 -2.44 7.05 0.14
N LEU A 25 -1.16 6.81 0.43
CA LEU A 25 -0.04 7.24 -0.42
C LEU A 25 0.02 6.44 -1.73
N ALA A 26 -0.15 5.12 -1.67
CA ALA A 26 0.12 4.24 -2.80
C ALA A 26 -1.12 3.93 -3.66
N SER A 27 -2.34 4.20 -3.18
CA SER A 27 -3.58 4.01 -3.95
C SER A 27 -4.09 5.29 -4.63
N ASP A 28 -3.50 6.46 -4.35
CA ASP A 28 -3.90 7.73 -4.96
C ASP A 28 -3.01 8.08 -6.17
N PRO A 29 -3.58 8.10 -7.40
CA PRO A 29 -2.83 8.48 -8.60
C PRO A 29 -2.22 9.89 -8.57
N MET A 30 -2.76 10.79 -7.73
CA MET A 30 -2.23 12.15 -7.59
C MET A 30 -0.85 12.16 -6.89
N LEU A 31 -0.56 11.14 -6.09
CA LEU A 31 0.74 10.94 -5.46
C LEU A 31 1.65 10.09 -6.38
N THR A 32 1.96 10.63 -7.53
CA THR A 32 2.49 9.95 -8.72
C THR A 32 3.66 9.02 -8.43
N THR A 33 4.67 9.45 -7.66
CA THR A 33 5.88 8.63 -7.41
C THR A 33 5.52 7.36 -6.62
N TRP A 34 4.74 7.48 -5.53
CA TRP A 34 4.29 6.32 -4.73
C TRP A 34 3.38 5.41 -5.53
N TYR A 35 2.38 6.00 -6.21
CA TYR A 35 1.46 5.25 -7.04
C TYR A 35 2.17 4.50 -8.16
N TYR A 36 3.12 5.15 -8.86
CA TYR A 36 3.90 4.53 -9.93
C TYR A 36 4.70 3.33 -9.41
N ILE A 37 5.43 3.49 -8.32
CA ILE A 37 6.31 2.44 -7.80
C ILE A 37 5.51 1.20 -7.40
N PHE A 38 4.44 1.35 -6.64
CA PHE A 38 3.68 0.20 -6.15
C PHE A 38 2.75 -0.42 -7.20
N ASN A 39 2.36 0.32 -8.24
CA ASN A 39 1.38 -0.16 -9.21
C ASN A 39 1.94 -0.44 -10.60
N TYR A 40 2.83 0.40 -11.10
CA TYR A 40 3.30 0.34 -12.50
C TYR A 40 4.73 -0.15 -12.64
N HIS A 41 5.59 0.05 -11.66
CA HIS A 41 7.00 -0.31 -11.79
C HIS A 41 7.15 -1.82 -12.07
N PRO A 42 7.82 -2.20 -13.18
CA PRO A 42 7.78 -3.59 -13.65
C PRO A 42 8.72 -4.52 -12.87
N SER A 43 9.68 -3.96 -12.16
CA SER A 43 10.73 -4.70 -11.45
C SER A 43 10.57 -4.62 -9.94
N ILE A 44 10.98 -5.66 -9.23
CA ILE A 44 11.13 -5.61 -7.78
C ILE A 44 12.35 -4.77 -7.36
N ILE A 45 13.32 -4.57 -8.26
CA ILE A 45 14.50 -3.73 -8.02
C ILE A 45 14.26 -2.33 -8.55
N ILE A 46 14.40 -1.35 -7.68
CA ILE A 46 14.27 0.09 -7.94
C ILE A 46 15.66 0.71 -7.95
N ASN A 47 16.09 1.24 -9.08
CA ASN A 47 17.27 2.10 -9.17
C ASN A 47 16.80 3.56 -9.23
N LYS A 48 17.26 4.41 -8.31
CA LYS A 48 16.81 5.81 -8.19
C LYS A 48 17.01 6.65 -9.44
N GLU A 49 18.14 6.49 -10.11
CA GLU A 49 18.44 7.27 -11.31
C GLU A 49 17.56 6.83 -12.48
N LYS A 50 17.41 5.51 -12.67
CA LYS A 50 16.53 4.97 -13.72
C LYS A 50 15.08 5.39 -13.47
N LEU A 51 14.59 5.22 -12.24
CA LEU A 51 13.23 5.62 -11.85
C LEU A 51 13.00 7.12 -12.08
N THR A 52 13.96 7.98 -11.72
CA THR A 52 13.87 9.42 -11.97
C THR A 52 13.73 9.72 -13.45
N ASN A 53 14.55 9.08 -14.29
CA ASN A 53 14.51 9.27 -15.74
C ASN A 53 13.20 8.75 -16.37
N GLU A 54 12.69 7.63 -15.90
CA GLU A 54 11.39 7.08 -16.32
C GLU A 54 10.26 8.06 -16.00
N LEU A 55 10.16 8.53 -14.75
CA LEU A 55 9.14 9.48 -14.34
C LEU A 55 9.24 10.82 -15.07
N VAL A 56 10.45 11.33 -15.32
CA VAL A 56 10.67 12.53 -16.15
C VAL A 56 10.15 12.32 -17.57
N SER A 57 10.42 11.16 -18.15
CA SER A 57 9.96 10.81 -19.50
C SER A 57 8.44 10.71 -19.58
N ILE A 58 7.82 10.02 -18.62
CA ILE A 58 6.36 9.91 -18.49
C ILE A 58 5.73 11.30 -18.35
N GLY A 59 6.27 12.13 -17.47
CA GLY A 59 5.73 13.46 -17.23
C GLY A 59 5.82 14.39 -18.42
N LYS A 60 6.89 14.31 -19.22
CA LYS A 60 7.01 15.02 -20.50
C LYS A 60 5.95 14.56 -21.49
N PHE A 61 5.79 13.24 -21.65
CA PHE A 61 4.81 12.65 -22.55
C PHE A 61 3.38 13.02 -22.14
N SER A 62 3.08 12.91 -20.86
CA SER A 62 1.75 13.20 -20.29
C SER A 62 1.50 14.70 -20.02
N LYS A 63 2.46 15.56 -20.36
CA LYS A 63 2.36 17.02 -20.19
C LYS A 63 2.00 17.46 -18.76
N TRP A 64 2.62 16.85 -17.75
CA TRP A 64 2.39 17.24 -16.37
C TRP A 64 2.80 18.68 -16.11
N LYS A 65 1.90 19.46 -15.53
CA LYS A 65 2.14 20.90 -15.26
C LYS A 65 3.08 21.07 -14.06
N GLY A 66 4.00 22.04 -14.16
CA GLY A 66 4.90 22.42 -13.05
C GLY A 66 5.98 21.41 -12.68
N MET A 67 6.16 20.36 -13.49
CA MET A 67 7.13 19.31 -13.23
C MET A 67 8.52 19.69 -13.74
N SER A 68 9.52 19.57 -12.85
CA SER A 68 10.93 19.61 -13.22
C SER A 68 11.65 18.30 -12.90
N ALA A 69 12.76 18.00 -13.57
CA ALA A 69 13.58 16.84 -13.25
C ALA A 69 14.06 16.88 -11.78
N ASN A 70 14.36 18.08 -11.27
CA ASN A 70 14.76 18.26 -9.86
C ASN A 70 13.62 17.95 -8.89
N THR A 71 12.38 18.31 -9.22
CA THR A 71 11.21 17.97 -8.40
C THR A 71 11.04 16.45 -8.31
N ILE A 72 11.05 15.77 -9.45
CA ILE A 72 10.94 14.30 -9.50
C ILE A 72 12.09 13.64 -8.72
N LYS A 73 13.32 14.10 -8.89
CA LYS A 73 14.46 13.57 -8.13
C LYS A 73 14.23 13.70 -6.62
N ARG A 74 13.72 14.84 -6.15
CA ARG A 74 13.39 15.04 -4.73
C ARG A 74 12.28 14.10 -4.26
N ASP A 75 11.26 13.85 -5.09
CA ASP A 75 10.17 12.93 -4.76
C ASP A 75 10.68 11.49 -4.65
N VAL A 76 11.55 11.04 -5.57
CA VAL A 76 12.20 9.72 -5.50
C VAL A 76 13.11 9.60 -4.27
N ASP A 77 13.84 10.65 -3.92
CA ASP A 77 14.64 10.70 -2.69
C ASP A 77 13.76 10.66 -1.44
N CYS A 78 12.64 11.37 -1.45
CA CYS A 78 11.65 11.35 -0.38
C CYS A 78 11.04 9.95 -0.22
N PHE A 79 10.60 9.32 -1.33
CA PHE A 79 10.10 7.95 -1.33
C PHE A 79 11.09 6.98 -0.67
N ALA A 80 12.36 7.02 -1.06
CA ALA A 80 13.37 6.14 -0.48
C ALA A 80 13.48 6.32 1.04
N ARG A 81 13.55 7.56 1.53
CA ARG A 81 13.61 7.86 2.97
C ARG A 81 12.33 7.50 3.72
N THR A 82 11.19 7.50 3.03
CA THR A 82 9.90 7.12 3.62
C THR A 82 9.87 5.64 4.02
N TYR A 83 10.48 4.77 3.22
CA TYR A 83 10.35 3.31 3.40
C TYR A 83 11.63 2.59 3.78
N THR A 84 12.76 3.29 3.96
CA THR A 84 14.02 2.66 4.34
C THR A 84 14.61 3.28 5.60
N PHE A 85 15.30 2.45 6.37
CA PHE A 85 16.08 2.92 7.51
C PHE A 85 17.34 3.64 7.04
N SER A 86 17.71 4.72 7.74
CA SER A 86 18.94 5.46 7.48
C SER A 86 20.14 4.74 8.11
N ASN A 87 20.94 4.04 7.30
CA ASN A 87 22.18 3.40 7.76
C ASN A 87 23.31 4.44 7.89
N LYS A 88 23.25 5.30 8.91
CA LYS A 88 24.40 6.08 9.32
C LYS A 88 25.29 5.23 10.23
N LYS A 89 26.39 4.67 9.69
CA LYS A 89 27.45 3.93 10.41
C LYS A 89 27.16 2.51 10.93
N GLY A 90 26.22 1.75 10.34
CA GLY A 90 26.08 0.31 10.65
C GLY A 90 25.48 -0.02 12.00
N GLU A 91 25.03 0.93 12.78
CA GLU A 91 24.29 0.74 14.02
C GLU A 91 22.83 1.16 13.83
N PHE A 92 21.91 0.25 14.10
CA PHE A 92 20.49 0.56 14.19
C PHE A 92 20.23 1.26 15.52
N THR A 93 20.09 2.58 15.49
CA THR A 93 19.65 3.40 16.63
C THR A 93 18.24 3.91 16.35
N GLU A 94 17.50 4.32 17.39
CA GLU A 94 16.19 4.98 17.23
C GLU A 94 16.28 6.18 16.28
N ASP A 95 17.42 6.88 16.25
CA ASP A 95 17.69 8.00 15.32
C ASP A 95 17.88 7.57 13.85
N SER A 96 17.92 6.27 13.54
CA SER A 96 18.00 5.76 12.16
C SER A 96 16.64 5.72 11.44
N ILE A 97 15.53 5.90 12.17
CA ILE A 97 14.17 5.93 11.63
C ILE A 97 13.82 7.36 11.26
N GLU A 98 13.98 7.73 9.99
CA GLU A 98 13.55 9.03 9.48
C GLU A 98 12.02 9.11 9.30
N CYS A 99 11.37 7.99 8.98
CA CYS A 99 9.94 7.89 8.78
C CYS A 99 9.39 6.56 9.33
N PRO A 100 8.32 6.57 10.14
CA PRO A 100 7.72 5.34 10.70
C PRO A 100 7.28 4.31 9.65
N LEU A 101 6.98 4.73 8.42
CA LEU A 101 6.61 3.81 7.33
C LEU A 101 7.73 2.83 6.93
N ALA A 102 8.97 3.09 7.32
CA ALA A 102 10.07 2.13 7.16
C ALA A 102 9.82 0.82 7.93
N GLU A 103 9.09 0.87 9.05
CA GLU A 103 8.73 -0.30 9.86
C GLU A 103 7.81 -1.30 9.13
N LEU A 104 7.13 -0.87 8.07
CA LEU A 104 6.29 -1.75 7.26
C LEU A 104 7.09 -2.78 6.46
N GLY A 105 8.41 -2.58 6.31
CA GLY A 105 9.29 -3.51 5.61
C GLY A 105 8.93 -3.73 4.14
N LEU A 106 8.30 -2.74 3.50
CA LEU A 106 7.90 -2.84 2.09
C LEU A 106 9.06 -2.66 1.11
N ILE A 107 10.08 -1.93 1.55
CA ILE A 107 11.27 -1.63 0.75
C ILE A 107 12.51 -1.91 1.59
N SER A 108 13.45 -2.66 1.03
CA SER A 108 14.76 -2.87 1.62
C SER A 108 15.87 -2.24 0.78
N THR A 109 16.97 -1.92 1.41
CA THR A 109 18.20 -1.49 0.70
C THR A 109 18.93 -2.71 0.16
N THR A 110 19.52 -2.59 -1.03
CA THR A 110 20.42 -3.59 -1.60
C THR A 110 21.88 -3.25 -1.26
N TYR A 111 22.82 -4.09 -1.67
CA TYR A 111 24.26 -3.81 -1.55
C TYR A 111 24.71 -2.67 -2.49
N THR A 112 23.94 -2.37 -3.51
CA THR A 112 24.23 -1.31 -4.47
C THR A 112 23.66 0.01 -3.99
N LYS A 113 24.49 1.02 -3.85
CA LYS A 113 24.05 2.36 -3.45
C LYS A 113 23.00 2.93 -4.43
N GLY A 114 21.87 3.36 -3.90
CA GLY A 114 20.77 3.92 -4.71
C GLY A 114 19.87 2.88 -5.36
N GLU A 115 20.04 1.61 -4.98
CA GLU A 115 19.15 0.53 -5.34
C GLU A 115 18.38 0.01 -4.13
N TYR A 116 17.12 -0.33 -4.37
CA TYR A 116 16.18 -0.81 -3.38
C TYR A 116 15.42 -2.01 -3.93
N GLU A 117 14.88 -2.82 -3.04
CA GLU A 117 14.09 -4.00 -3.41
C GLU A 117 12.70 -3.93 -2.78
N ILE A 118 11.66 -4.13 -3.61
CA ILE A 118 10.27 -4.23 -3.16
C ILE A 118 10.07 -5.61 -2.55
N GLN A 119 9.62 -5.66 -1.30
CA GLN A 119 9.34 -6.90 -0.58
C GLN A 119 7.92 -7.37 -0.87
N LYS A 120 7.78 -8.43 -1.66
CA LYS A 120 6.49 -9.10 -1.93
C LYS A 120 6.22 -10.23 -0.95
N GLY A 121 4.95 -10.54 -0.75
CA GLY A 121 4.53 -11.68 0.06
C GLY A 121 3.74 -11.30 1.32
N PRO A 122 3.72 -12.16 2.34
CA PRO A 122 2.91 -11.95 3.54
C PRO A 122 3.33 -10.71 4.32
N LYS A 123 2.35 -10.02 4.92
CA LYS A 123 2.55 -8.80 5.72
C LYS A 123 2.08 -9.07 7.15
N LEU A 124 3.00 -9.41 8.03
CA LEU A 124 2.69 -9.86 9.39
C LEU A 124 1.96 -8.79 10.24
N THR A 125 2.21 -7.52 9.97
CA THR A 125 1.62 -6.39 10.71
C THR A 125 0.39 -5.79 10.03
N LEU A 126 0.03 -6.25 8.82
CA LEU A 126 -1.18 -5.82 8.14
C LEU A 126 -2.38 -6.56 8.75
N SER A 127 -3.23 -5.85 9.48
CA SER A 127 -4.40 -6.45 10.10
C SER A 127 -5.54 -6.66 9.09
N ASP A 128 -6.40 -7.66 9.37
CA ASP A 128 -7.58 -7.96 8.55
C ASP A 128 -8.53 -6.75 8.45
N LYS A 129 -8.57 -5.91 9.48
CA LYS A 129 -9.42 -4.70 9.48
C LYS A 129 -8.90 -3.61 8.54
N ILE A 130 -7.57 -3.46 8.45
CA ILE A 130 -6.95 -2.56 7.47
C ILE A 130 -7.16 -3.10 6.05
N PHE A 131 -7.01 -4.40 5.85
CA PHE A 131 -7.29 -5.02 4.56
C PHE A 131 -8.76 -4.83 4.15
N GLU A 132 -9.72 -5.02 5.07
CA GLU A 132 -11.15 -4.78 4.84
C GLU A 132 -11.42 -3.31 4.45
N TYR A 133 -10.80 -2.36 5.14
CA TYR A 133 -10.88 -0.95 4.81
C TYR A 133 -10.37 -0.67 3.39
N ALA A 134 -9.19 -1.13 3.07
CA ALA A 134 -8.56 -0.94 1.76
C ALA A 134 -9.39 -1.59 0.62
N LEU A 135 -9.91 -2.79 0.85
CA LEU A 135 -10.79 -3.47 -0.09
C LEU A 135 -12.08 -2.66 -0.33
N ASN A 136 -12.70 -2.14 0.73
CA ASN A 136 -13.91 -1.32 0.60
C ASN A 136 -13.64 0.01 -0.12
N ASP A 137 -12.51 0.68 0.15
CA ASP A 137 -12.11 1.90 -0.55
C ASP A 137 -11.82 1.63 -2.03
N TYR A 138 -11.08 0.55 -2.35
CA TYR A 138 -10.89 0.13 -3.73
C TYR A 138 -12.22 -0.17 -4.42
N TRP A 139 -13.15 -0.86 -3.71
CA TRP A 139 -14.48 -1.20 -4.23
C TRP A 139 -15.33 0.02 -4.53
N SER A 140 -15.24 1.07 -3.73
CA SER A 140 -16.00 2.31 -3.91
C SER A 140 -15.75 2.98 -5.27
N LYS A 141 -14.61 2.66 -5.89
CA LYS A 141 -14.20 3.15 -7.22
C LYS A 141 -14.64 2.21 -8.35
N GLN A 142 -15.28 1.08 -8.02
CA GLN A 142 -15.78 0.10 -8.98
C GLN A 142 -17.30 0.21 -9.12
N THR A 143 -17.79 -0.17 -10.30
CA THR A 143 -19.25 -0.19 -10.57
C THR A 143 -19.89 -1.56 -10.35
N ASN A 144 -19.07 -2.61 -10.25
CA ASN A 144 -19.55 -3.98 -10.21
C ASN A 144 -19.68 -4.49 -8.75
N GLN A 145 -20.71 -5.28 -8.50
CA GLN A 145 -20.89 -5.98 -7.21
C GLN A 145 -20.00 -7.22 -7.07
N ILE A 146 -19.40 -7.68 -8.16
CA ILE A 146 -18.51 -8.84 -8.19
C ILE A 146 -17.18 -8.39 -8.79
N ILE A 147 -16.09 -8.75 -8.15
CA ILE A 147 -14.73 -8.49 -8.61
C ILE A 147 -13.96 -9.81 -8.64
N THR A 148 -13.18 -10.06 -9.69
CA THR A 148 -12.37 -11.27 -9.78
C THR A 148 -11.12 -11.14 -8.88
N PHE A 149 -10.61 -12.28 -8.45
CA PHE A 149 -9.38 -12.36 -7.67
C PHE A 149 -8.19 -11.70 -8.39
N GLU A 150 -8.06 -11.95 -9.69
CA GLU A 150 -7.02 -11.38 -10.55
C GLU A 150 -7.06 -9.84 -10.53
N LYS A 151 -8.27 -9.29 -10.52
CA LYS A 151 -8.49 -7.84 -10.45
C LYS A 151 -8.00 -7.28 -9.11
N LEU A 152 -8.30 -7.96 -8.00
CA LEU A 152 -7.82 -7.56 -6.67
C LEU A 152 -6.31 -7.71 -6.52
N MET A 153 -5.70 -8.65 -7.24
CA MET A 153 -4.25 -8.87 -7.21
C MET A 153 -3.46 -7.90 -8.07
N TYR A 154 -3.95 -7.62 -9.28
CA TYR A 154 -3.09 -7.06 -10.33
C TYR A 154 -3.55 -5.73 -10.90
N ASP A 155 -4.78 -5.29 -10.65
CA ASP A 155 -5.24 -3.95 -11.08
C ASP A 155 -4.49 -2.84 -10.36
N TYR A 156 -4.35 -1.72 -11.03
CA TYR A 156 -3.72 -0.52 -10.45
C TYR A 156 -4.56 0.03 -9.30
N GLY A 157 -3.91 0.32 -8.18
CA GLY A 157 -4.55 0.77 -6.95
C GLY A 157 -5.27 -0.34 -6.17
N SER A 158 -5.17 -1.60 -6.58
CA SER A 158 -5.75 -2.74 -5.88
C SER A 158 -4.99 -3.10 -4.61
N PRO A 159 -5.62 -3.79 -3.64
CA PRO A 159 -4.95 -4.24 -2.43
C PRO A 159 -3.71 -5.11 -2.69
N GLY A 160 -3.75 -5.98 -3.71
CA GLY A 160 -2.59 -6.83 -4.07
C GLY A 160 -1.38 -6.02 -4.51
N LYS A 161 -1.61 -5.00 -5.35
CA LYS A 161 -0.56 -4.08 -5.81
C LYS A 161 -0.07 -3.17 -4.69
N VAL A 162 -0.96 -2.51 -3.98
CA VAL A 162 -0.58 -1.52 -2.97
C VAL A 162 0.14 -2.19 -1.81
N PHE A 163 -0.37 -3.28 -1.27
CA PHE A 163 0.26 -3.99 -0.16
C PHE A 163 1.38 -4.96 -0.58
N GLN A 164 1.65 -5.10 -1.88
CA GLN A 164 2.66 -6.03 -2.42
C GLN A 164 2.45 -7.46 -1.91
N LEU A 165 1.20 -7.94 -1.94
CA LEU A 165 0.84 -9.29 -1.53
C LEU A 165 1.21 -10.31 -2.62
N ASP A 166 1.46 -11.55 -2.21
CA ASP A 166 1.41 -12.71 -3.10
C ASP A 166 -0.02 -13.30 -3.14
N GLU A 167 -0.28 -14.20 -4.08
CA GLU A 167 -1.61 -14.80 -4.25
C GLU A 167 -2.06 -15.56 -3.01
N LYS A 168 -1.15 -16.28 -2.36
CA LYS A 168 -1.45 -17.05 -1.16
C LYS A 168 -1.89 -16.13 -0.01
N SER A 169 -1.18 -15.05 0.21
CA SER A 169 -1.53 -14.06 1.25
C SER A 169 -2.84 -13.37 0.97
N MET A 170 -3.08 -12.98 -0.30
CA MET A 170 -4.35 -12.41 -0.72
C MET A 170 -5.52 -13.37 -0.44
N GLU A 171 -5.37 -14.64 -0.81
CA GLU A 171 -6.39 -15.66 -0.59
C GLU A 171 -6.70 -15.84 0.90
N GLN A 172 -5.66 -15.87 1.75
CA GLN A 172 -5.83 -15.95 3.20
C GLN A 172 -6.60 -14.74 3.77
N TYR A 173 -6.31 -13.51 3.31
CA TYR A 173 -7.07 -12.33 3.72
C TYR A 173 -8.54 -12.42 3.32
N LEU A 174 -8.84 -12.89 2.10
CA LEU A 174 -10.21 -13.00 1.60
C LEU A 174 -11.01 -14.08 2.34
N GLU A 175 -10.41 -15.25 2.61
CA GLU A 175 -11.03 -16.32 3.40
C GLU A 175 -11.35 -15.86 4.83
N LYS A 176 -10.39 -15.17 5.45
CA LYS A 176 -10.56 -14.62 6.79
C LYS A 176 -11.63 -13.53 6.85
N LEU A 177 -11.66 -12.67 5.85
CA LEU A 177 -12.66 -11.61 5.73
C LEU A 177 -14.08 -12.18 5.59
N GLU A 178 -14.27 -13.25 4.83
CA GLU A 178 -15.55 -13.95 4.71
C GLU A 178 -16.03 -14.51 6.06
N MET A 179 -15.12 -15.12 6.82
CA MET A 179 -15.44 -15.68 8.15
C MET A 179 -15.81 -14.59 9.16
N ASP A 180 -15.06 -13.49 9.20
CA ASP A 180 -15.13 -12.52 10.28
C ASP A 180 -16.14 -11.40 10.05
N SER A 181 -16.22 -10.86 8.82
CA SER A 181 -17.00 -9.65 8.57
C SER A 181 -18.37 -9.91 7.96
N LYS A 182 -18.54 -11.01 7.23
CA LYS A 182 -19.77 -11.34 6.48
C LYS A 182 -20.26 -10.23 5.54
N ASN A 183 -19.38 -9.29 5.20
CA ASN A 183 -19.68 -8.19 4.29
C ASN A 183 -19.30 -8.53 2.87
N PHE A 184 -18.42 -9.52 2.74
CA PHE A 184 -17.91 -10.03 1.48
C PHE A 184 -18.02 -11.56 1.47
N VAL A 185 -18.25 -12.12 0.30
CA VAL A 185 -18.24 -13.57 0.05
C VAL A 185 -17.16 -13.87 -0.95
N PHE A 186 -16.23 -14.74 -0.59
CA PHE A 186 -15.18 -15.23 -1.46
C PHE A 186 -15.57 -16.59 -2.01
N SER A 187 -15.74 -16.72 -3.31
CA SER A 187 -16.17 -17.96 -3.95
C SER A 187 -15.10 -18.50 -4.91
N LYS A 188 -14.87 -19.81 -4.81
CA LYS A 188 -14.02 -20.58 -5.70
C LYS A 188 -14.92 -21.45 -6.59
N GLY A 189 -15.12 -21.00 -7.83
CA GLY A 189 -15.98 -21.67 -8.80
C GLY A 189 -15.29 -22.78 -9.59
N ALA A 190 -16.07 -23.47 -10.41
CA ALA A 190 -15.53 -24.45 -11.35
C ALA A 190 -14.55 -23.79 -12.33
N GLY A 191 -13.52 -24.56 -12.76
CA GLY A 191 -12.51 -24.04 -13.69
C GLY A 191 -11.49 -23.08 -13.07
N GLY A 192 -11.40 -22.99 -11.73
CA GLY A 192 -10.45 -22.13 -11.06
C GLY A 192 -10.85 -20.66 -10.96
N LEU A 193 -12.09 -20.33 -11.31
CA LEU A 193 -12.61 -18.97 -11.18
C LEU A 193 -12.70 -18.58 -9.70
N ARG A 194 -11.95 -17.54 -9.31
CA ARG A 194 -11.98 -16.97 -7.96
C ARG A 194 -12.61 -15.59 -8.03
N GLN A 195 -13.62 -15.33 -7.22
CA GLN A 195 -14.33 -14.05 -7.24
C GLN A 195 -14.82 -13.64 -5.86
N ILE A 196 -14.94 -12.35 -5.66
CA ILE A 196 -15.41 -11.74 -4.43
C ILE A 196 -16.70 -10.97 -4.74
N THR A 197 -17.70 -11.14 -3.89
CA THR A 197 -18.98 -10.44 -3.95
C THR A 197 -19.14 -9.57 -2.73
N LYS A 198 -19.46 -8.29 -2.90
CA LYS A 198 -19.83 -7.40 -1.79
C LYS A 198 -21.30 -7.60 -1.47
N VAL A 199 -21.58 -8.03 -0.22
CA VAL A 199 -22.93 -8.35 0.24
C VAL A 199 -23.60 -7.17 0.92
N LYS A 200 -22.83 -6.35 1.63
CA LYS A 200 -23.33 -5.21 2.41
C LYS A 200 -22.49 -3.97 2.21
N GLU A 201 -23.16 -2.82 2.19
CA GLU A 201 -22.48 -1.54 2.26
C GLU A 201 -22.09 -1.22 3.72
N ILE A 202 -20.84 -0.78 3.88
CA ILE A 202 -20.32 -0.36 5.17
C ILE A 202 -19.76 1.04 5.00
N SER A 203 -20.11 1.92 5.93
CA SER A 203 -19.55 3.28 5.90
C SER A 203 -18.05 3.26 6.22
N GLU A 204 -17.31 4.09 5.53
CA GLU A 204 -15.87 4.27 5.76
C GLU A 204 -15.55 4.59 7.24
N ASN A 205 -16.35 5.46 7.87
CA ASN A 205 -16.19 5.81 9.28
C ASN A 205 -16.33 4.60 10.21
N GLN A 206 -17.20 3.64 9.88
CA GLN A 206 -17.35 2.43 10.67
C GLN A 206 -16.14 1.51 10.51
N LEU A 207 -15.63 1.37 9.29
CA LEU A 207 -14.40 0.60 9.01
C LEU A 207 -13.20 1.21 9.73
N LEU A 208 -13.01 2.52 9.65
CA LEU A 208 -11.95 3.21 10.38
C LEU A 208 -12.03 2.97 11.89
N LYS A 209 -13.22 3.09 12.49
CA LYS A 209 -13.40 2.77 13.91
C LYS A 209 -13.06 1.31 14.23
N ASN A 210 -13.36 0.38 13.33
CA ASN A 210 -13.06 -1.03 13.53
C ASN A 210 -11.54 -1.30 13.48
N CYS A 211 -10.76 -0.56 12.67
CA CYS A 211 -9.31 -0.67 12.64
C CYS A 211 -8.64 -0.36 13.98
N TYR A 212 -9.26 0.49 14.81
CA TYR A 212 -8.68 0.94 16.09
C TYR A 212 -9.35 0.33 17.32
N LYS A 213 -10.36 -0.53 17.18
CA LYS A 213 -10.89 -1.27 18.31
C LYS A 213 -9.84 -2.23 18.83
N LYS A 214 -9.60 -2.21 20.15
CA LYS A 214 -8.81 -3.26 20.79
C LYS A 214 -9.54 -4.59 20.58
N VAL A 215 -8.80 -5.59 20.13
CA VAL A 215 -9.27 -6.98 20.20
C VAL A 215 -9.33 -7.30 21.69
N ALA A 216 -10.54 -7.59 22.17
CA ALA A 216 -10.77 -7.94 23.58
C ALA A 216 -10.20 -9.32 23.88
#